data_b3f65600731f8c8f58cd2ab0730cb7ff
#
_entry.id   b3f65600731f8c8f58cd2ab0730cb7ff
#
_cell.length_a   1.000
_cell.length_b   1.000
_cell.length_c   1.000
_cell.angle_alpha   90.00
_cell.angle_beta   90.00
_cell.angle_gamma   90.00
#
_symmetry.space_group_name_H-M   'P 1'
#
loop_
_entity.id
_entity.type
_entity.pdbx_description
1 polymer ?
#
loop_
_entity_poly.entity_id
_entity_poly.type
_entity_poly.pdbx_seq_one_letter_code
_entity_poly.pdbx_strand_id
1 'polypeptide(L)'
;DKMAGVGGSGNLAKHYKETSFFGIVEVIKNLRTIRRQMKECRQDVEAFAPDVLILVDYPGFNMKMARWAKEHGIRVFYYIAPKVWAWREWRVKAIRKYVDELFIIFPFERDYFPKHGIRPIFEGNPLVDAIEARRASLPSPDEFRRRHALDERPIVALLAGSRRSEIKANLPLMADLSRKFPEHQFVVAGVAWLDRALYEQYMAGSGIRYVCDQTYETLAAAEAAVVTSGTATLETALLGIPEVVVYRTLWFQVRLRPYVLKVPLSLI
;
A
#
# COMPACT_ATOMS: atom_id res chain seq x y z
N ASP A 1 -2.44 13.47 -7.02
CA ASP A 1 -2.65 13.85 -8.42
C ASP A 1 -4.04 13.50 -8.93
N LYS A 2 -4.53 12.28 -8.72
CA LYS A 2 -5.88 11.88 -9.15
C LYS A 2 -6.97 12.63 -8.38
N MET A 3 -6.79 12.86 -7.09
CA MET A 3 -7.78 13.61 -6.28
C MET A 3 -7.85 15.08 -6.69
N ALA A 4 -6.73 15.72 -6.99
CA ALA A 4 -6.71 17.09 -7.51
C ALA A 4 -7.32 17.23 -8.91
N GLY A 5 -7.24 16.18 -9.74
CA GLY A 5 -7.79 16.16 -11.10
C GLY A 5 -9.29 15.87 -11.20
N VAL A 6 -9.87 15.14 -10.24
CA VAL A 6 -11.28 14.70 -10.29
C VAL A 6 -12.25 15.81 -9.83
N GLY A 7 -11.82 16.71 -8.94
CA GLY A 7 -12.68 17.76 -8.37
C GLY A 7 -12.69 19.10 -9.10
N GLY A 8 -11.81 19.33 -10.08
CA GLY A 8 -11.72 20.59 -10.84
C GLY A 8 -11.27 21.83 -10.06
N SER A 9 -11.13 21.76 -8.73
CA SER A 9 -10.79 22.87 -7.84
C SER A 9 -9.66 22.60 -6.87
N GLY A 10 -8.98 21.46 -7.00
CA GLY A 10 -7.91 21.08 -6.08
C GLY A 10 -6.55 21.66 -6.50
N ASN A 11 -5.85 22.32 -5.58
CA ASN A 11 -4.47 22.74 -5.76
C ASN A 11 -3.52 21.71 -5.14
N LEU A 12 -2.63 21.13 -5.98
CA LEU A 12 -1.58 20.23 -5.51
C LEU A 12 -0.42 21.07 -4.94
N ALA A 13 -0.35 21.20 -3.61
CA ALA A 13 0.74 21.90 -2.95
C ALA A 13 2.08 21.14 -3.08
N LYS A 14 2.06 19.79 -2.97
CA LYS A 14 3.27 18.97 -3.04
C LYS A 14 2.97 17.54 -3.49
N HIS A 15 3.86 16.96 -4.33
CA HIS A 15 3.71 15.60 -4.81
C HIS A 15 4.20 14.57 -3.77
N TYR A 16 3.46 13.46 -3.57
CA TYR A 16 3.78 12.42 -2.59
C TYR A 16 5.19 11.79 -2.77
N LYS A 17 5.70 11.74 -4.00
CA LYS A 17 7.06 11.24 -4.30
C LYS A 17 8.16 11.99 -3.53
N GLU A 18 7.92 13.25 -3.20
CA GLU A 18 8.85 14.08 -2.43
C GLU A 18 8.73 13.87 -0.92
N THR A 19 7.65 13.23 -0.45
CA THR A 19 7.27 13.16 0.97
C THR A 19 7.29 11.73 1.53
N SER A 20 7.44 10.71 0.69
CA SER A 20 7.31 9.31 1.11
C SER A 20 8.64 8.72 1.56
N PHE A 21 8.89 8.74 2.87
CA PHE A 21 10.01 8.05 3.51
C PHE A 21 9.51 6.83 4.29
N PHE A 22 10.01 5.64 3.92
CA PHE A 22 9.60 4.39 4.55
C PHE A 22 10.80 3.67 5.19
N GLY A 23 10.56 3.09 6.38
CA GLY A 23 11.58 2.40 7.14
C GLY A 23 12.36 3.30 8.10
N ILE A 24 12.80 2.70 9.22
CA ILE A 24 13.44 3.44 10.33
C ILE A 24 14.70 4.16 9.87
N VAL A 25 15.51 3.52 9.03
CA VAL A 25 16.79 4.08 8.55
C VAL A 25 16.56 5.29 7.63
N GLU A 26 15.60 5.20 6.69
CA GLU A 26 15.26 6.32 5.81
C GLU A 26 14.65 7.49 6.58
N VAL A 27 13.78 7.22 7.55
CA VAL A 27 13.19 8.25 8.42
C VAL A 27 14.28 8.97 9.22
N ILE A 28 15.24 8.25 9.79
CA ILE A 28 16.35 8.85 10.56
C ILE A 28 17.23 9.73 9.66
N LYS A 29 17.61 9.24 8.48
CA LYS A 29 18.41 10.00 7.50
C LYS A 29 17.72 11.27 7.04
N ASN A 30 16.40 11.28 6.96
CA ASN A 30 15.59 12.38 6.42
C ASN A 30 14.84 13.20 7.47
N LEU A 31 15.20 13.11 8.76
CA LEU A 31 14.50 13.82 9.83
C LEU A 31 14.40 15.33 9.62
N ARG A 32 15.47 15.96 9.08
CA ARG A 32 15.48 17.40 8.77
C ARG A 32 14.45 17.73 7.67
N THR A 33 14.42 16.92 6.63
CA THR A 33 13.46 17.05 5.52
C THR A 33 12.03 16.88 6.01
N ILE A 34 11.76 15.85 6.82
CA ILE A 34 10.42 15.59 7.39
C ILE A 34 9.99 16.76 8.29
N ARG A 35 10.88 17.32 9.10
CA ARG A 35 10.57 18.50 9.93
C ARG A 35 10.28 19.73 9.09
N ARG A 36 11.03 19.96 8.02
CA ARG A 36 10.78 21.06 7.08
C ARG A 36 9.42 20.90 6.40
N GLN A 37 9.13 19.72 5.86
CA GLN A 37 7.84 19.42 5.24
C GLN A 37 6.67 19.58 6.21
N MET A 38 6.84 19.20 7.48
CA MET A 38 5.84 19.42 8.51
C MET A 38 5.57 20.91 8.75
N LYS A 39 6.63 21.74 8.74
CA LYS A 39 6.51 23.19 8.88
C LYS A 39 5.80 23.80 7.68
N GLU A 40 6.24 23.46 6.47
CA GLU A 40 5.63 23.90 5.21
C GLU A 40 4.13 23.54 5.17
N CYS A 41 3.77 22.28 5.45
CA CYS A 41 2.39 21.84 5.49
C CYS A 41 1.52 22.61 6.50
N ARG A 42 2.05 22.95 7.68
CA ARG A 42 1.34 23.80 8.66
C ARG A 42 1.11 25.20 8.13
N GLN A 43 2.12 25.81 7.52
CA GLN A 43 2.01 27.14 6.92
C GLN A 43 0.97 27.16 5.79
N ASP A 44 0.95 26.12 4.95
CA ASP A 44 -0.04 25.99 3.88
C ASP A 44 -1.47 25.86 4.45
N VAL A 45 -1.66 25.06 5.50
CA VAL A 45 -2.95 24.92 6.18
C VAL A 45 -3.37 26.19 6.87
N GLU A 46 -2.46 26.92 7.54
CA GLU A 46 -2.72 28.22 8.16
C GLU A 46 -3.15 29.26 7.11
N ALA A 47 -2.44 29.32 5.98
CA ALA A 47 -2.75 30.25 4.90
C ALA A 47 -4.09 29.94 4.20
N PHE A 48 -4.44 28.66 4.10
CA PHE A 48 -5.71 28.22 3.51
C PHE A 48 -6.89 28.41 4.47
N ALA A 49 -6.64 28.39 5.80
CA ALA A 49 -7.62 28.52 6.87
C ALA A 49 -8.84 27.59 6.71
N PRO A 50 -8.67 26.27 6.62
CA PRO A 50 -9.78 25.34 6.39
C PRO A 50 -10.63 25.14 7.64
N ASP A 51 -11.93 24.88 7.45
CA ASP A 51 -12.85 24.43 8.51
C ASP A 51 -12.55 22.99 8.95
N VAL A 52 -12.04 22.16 8.03
CA VAL A 52 -11.75 20.73 8.25
C VAL A 52 -10.44 20.35 7.59
N LEU A 53 -9.59 19.65 8.34
CA LEU A 53 -8.39 19.00 7.82
C LEU A 53 -8.64 17.50 7.65
N ILE A 54 -8.62 17.01 6.42
CA ILE A 54 -8.76 15.58 6.10
C ILE A 54 -7.38 14.95 5.98
N LEU A 55 -7.07 14.01 6.86
CA LEU A 55 -5.82 13.27 6.90
C LEU A 55 -6.04 11.87 6.35
N VAL A 56 -5.23 11.47 5.36
CA VAL A 56 -5.36 10.15 4.72
C VAL A 56 -4.15 9.29 5.06
N ASP A 57 -4.36 8.14 5.74
CA ASP A 57 -3.32 7.17 6.11
C ASP A 57 -2.06 7.84 6.71
N TYR A 58 -0.86 7.35 6.44
CA TYR A 58 0.46 7.89 6.80
C TYR A 58 0.59 8.35 8.27
N PRO A 59 0.37 7.47 9.24
CA PRO A 59 0.16 7.85 10.66
C PRO A 59 1.36 8.51 11.32
N GLY A 60 2.58 8.29 10.81
CA GLY A 60 3.79 8.91 11.37
C GLY A 60 3.80 10.43 11.23
N PHE A 61 3.28 10.95 10.16
CA PHE A 61 3.15 12.38 9.85
C PHE A 61 1.78 12.90 10.28
N ASN A 62 0.73 12.25 9.85
CA ASN A 62 -0.64 12.71 9.99
C ASN A 62 -1.10 12.82 11.45
N MET A 63 -0.67 11.93 12.36
CA MET A 63 -1.01 12.07 13.78
C MET A 63 -0.37 13.32 14.44
N LYS A 64 0.77 13.80 13.92
CA LYS A 64 1.36 15.08 14.38
C LYS A 64 0.61 16.28 13.81
N MET A 65 0.12 16.17 12.57
CA MET A 65 -0.75 17.19 11.98
C MET A 65 -2.10 17.23 12.69
N ALA A 66 -2.69 16.07 13.00
CA ALA A 66 -3.94 15.98 13.76
C ALA A 66 -3.85 16.71 15.11
N ARG A 67 -2.77 16.44 15.86
CA ARG A 67 -2.53 17.11 17.12
C ARG A 67 -2.44 18.63 16.93
N TRP A 68 -1.60 19.08 15.99
CA TRP A 68 -1.40 20.49 15.72
C TRP A 68 -2.70 21.19 15.28
N ALA A 69 -3.45 20.60 14.34
CA ALA A 69 -4.72 21.14 13.85
C ALA A 69 -5.75 21.29 14.98
N LYS A 70 -5.85 20.27 15.85
CA LYS A 70 -6.74 20.31 17.01
C LYS A 70 -6.36 21.42 18.02
N GLU A 71 -5.07 21.63 18.24
CA GLU A 71 -4.54 22.71 19.09
C GLU A 71 -4.82 24.12 18.50
N HIS A 72 -5.08 24.20 17.17
CA HIS A 72 -5.43 25.44 16.44
C HIS A 72 -6.94 25.56 16.13
N GLY A 73 -7.77 24.71 16.73
CA GLY A 73 -9.24 24.77 16.56
C GLY A 73 -9.77 24.22 15.25
N ILE A 74 -8.94 23.59 14.42
CA ILE A 74 -9.32 22.99 13.14
C ILE A 74 -9.90 21.60 13.40
N ARG A 75 -11.06 21.27 12.82
CA ARG A 75 -11.66 19.94 12.88
C ARG A 75 -10.80 18.95 12.09
N VAL A 76 -10.62 17.75 12.62
CA VAL A 76 -9.77 16.71 12.04
C VAL A 76 -10.60 15.49 11.67
N PHE A 77 -10.63 15.18 10.38
CA PHE A 77 -11.15 13.92 9.85
C PHE A 77 -9.98 13.02 9.46
N TYR A 78 -10.02 11.77 9.86
CA TYR A 78 -8.94 10.83 9.55
C TYR A 78 -9.50 9.67 8.72
N TYR A 79 -9.13 9.62 7.46
CA TYR A 79 -9.50 8.57 6.52
C TYR A 79 -8.40 7.53 6.39
N ILE A 80 -8.76 6.26 6.39
CA ILE A 80 -7.87 5.08 6.48
C ILE A 80 -7.16 5.08 7.84
N ALA A 81 -7.89 4.66 8.86
CA ALA A 81 -7.41 4.63 10.24
C ALA A 81 -6.04 3.94 10.39
N PRO A 82 -5.16 4.46 11.26
CA PRO A 82 -3.91 3.78 11.56
C PRO A 82 -4.15 2.35 12.09
N LYS A 83 -3.41 1.37 11.59
CA LYS A 83 -3.50 -0.05 12.00
C LYS A 83 -3.01 -0.28 13.45
N VAL A 84 -3.60 0.44 14.40
CA VAL A 84 -3.20 0.41 15.83
C VAL A 84 -3.50 -0.93 16.50
N TRP A 85 -4.44 -1.69 15.96
CA TRP A 85 -4.79 -3.05 16.40
C TRP A 85 -3.67 -4.07 16.09
N ALA A 86 -2.85 -3.81 15.07
CA ALA A 86 -1.73 -4.67 14.71
C ALA A 86 -0.50 -4.42 15.60
N TRP A 87 -0.24 -3.15 15.90
CA TRP A 87 0.92 -2.70 16.67
C TRP A 87 0.72 -1.28 17.19
N ARG A 88 1.40 -0.87 18.27
CA ARG A 88 1.31 0.48 18.86
C ARG A 88 -0.10 0.89 19.29
N GLU A 89 -0.84 -0.03 19.90
CA GLU A 89 -2.20 0.21 20.41
C GLU A 89 -2.31 1.46 21.31
N TRP A 90 -1.23 1.85 22.00
CA TRP A 90 -1.17 3.07 22.79
C TRP A 90 -1.52 4.35 22.00
N ARG A 91 -1.38 4.33 20.66
CA ARG A 91 -1.77 5.44 19.78
C ARG A 91 -3.28 5.68 19.71
N VAL A 92 -4.08 4.72 20.11
CA VAL A 92 -5.55 4.88 20.17
C VAL A 92 -5.93 6.08 21.05
N LYS A 93 -5.20 6.30 22.15
CA LYS A 93 -5.41 7.47 23.01
C LYS A 93 -5.20 8.80 22.27
N ALA A 94 -4.23 8.85 21.37
CA ALA A 94 -3.96 10.04 20.56
C ALA A 94 -5.04 10.23 19.49
N ILE A 95 -5.52 9.15 18.85
CA ILE A 95 -6.65 9.21 17.90
C ILE A 95 -7.87 9.77 18.61
N ARG A 96 -8.26 9.20 19.77
CA ARG A 96 -9.41 9.67 20.56
C ARG A 96 -9.31 11.14 20.96
N LYS A 97 -8.08 11.66 21.18
CA LYS A 97 -7.86 13.03 21.62
C LYS A 97 -7.85 14.05 20.48
N TYR A 98 -7.33 13.68 19.32
CA TYR A 98 -6.98 14.63 18.26
C TYR A 98 -7.75 14.44 16.95
N VAL A 99 -8.57 13.39 16.82
CA VAL A 99 -9.37 13.11 15.63
C VAL A 99 -10.85 13.28 16.00
N ASP A 100 -11.57 14.09 15.24
CA ASP A 100 -13.02 14.32 15.45
C ASP A 100 -13.84 13.22 14.78
N GLU A 101 -13.50 12.84 13.53
CA GLU A 101 -14.17 11.77 12.80
C GLU A 101 -13.12 10.77 12.26
N LEU A 102 -13.30 9.49 12.58
CA LEU A 102 -12.42 8.41 12.18
C LEU A 102 -13.09 7.51 11.15
N PHE A 103 -12.59 7.53 9.92
CA PHE A 103 -13.06 6.65 8.85
C PHE A 103 -12.17 5.40 8.75
N ILE A 104 -12.80 4.25 8.91
CA ILE A 104 -12.17 2.94 8.87
C ILE A 104 -12.48 2.24 7.54
N ILE A 105 -11.61 1.32 7.14
CA ILE A 105 -11.74 0.59 5.87
C ILE A 105 -11.89 -0.93 6.05
N PHE A 106 -11.70 -1.44 7.26
CA PHE A 106 -11.89 -2.87 7.55
C PHE A 106 -13.11 -3.09 8.44
N PRO A 107 -14.01 -4.05 8.10
CA PRO A 107 -15.23 -4.31 8.87
C PRO A 107 -14.99 -4.61 10.35
N PHE A 108 -13.93 -5.36 10.69
CA PHE A 108 -13.60 -5.72 12.08
C PHE A 108 -13.19 -4.51 12.95
N GLU A 109 -12.79 -3.41 12.35
CA GLU A 109 -12.45 -2.18 13.08
C GLU A 109 -13.70 -1.54 13.71
N ARG A 110 -14.92 -1.87 13.23
CA ARG A 110 -16.19 -1.49 13.85
C ARG A 110 -16.32 -1.99 15.29
N ASP A 111 -15.75 -3.16 15.60
CA ASP A 111 -15.79 -3.74 16.94
C ASP A 111 -14.56 -3.39 17.77
N TYR A 112 -13.49 -2.99 17.12
CA TYR A 112 -12.24 -2.63 17.79
C TYR A 112 -12.28 -1.23 18.40
N PHE A 113 -12.57 -0.20 17.63
CA PHE A 113 -12.50 1.19 18.09
C PHE A 113 -13.48 1.57 19.19
N PRO A 114 -14.74 1.07 19.22
CA PRO A 114 -15.66 1.34 20.32
C PRO A 114 -15.18 0.88 21.70
N LYS A 115 -14.41 -0.21 21.78
CA LYS A 115 -13.76 -0.68 23.02
C LYS A 115 -12.80 0.35 23.63
N HIS A 116 -12.35 1.29 22.80
CA HIS A 116 -11.44 2.38 23.19
C HIS A 116 -12.14 3.74 23.28
N GLY A 117 -13.48 3.77 23.22
CA GLY A 117 -14.26 5.00 23.30
C GLY A 117 -14.18 5.87 22.05
N ILE A 118 -13.95 5.27 20.87
CA ILE A 118 -13.97 5.94 19.56
C ILE A 118 -15.14 5.37 18.76
N ARG A 119 -15.98 6.21 18.19
CA ARG A 119 -17.06 5.81 17.29
C ARG A 119 -16.58 5.95 15.84
N PRO A 120 -16.21 4.86 15.17
CA PRO A 120 -15.70 4.94 13.81
C PRO A 120 -16.84 5.02 12.80
N ILE A 121 -16.55 5.59 11.63
CA ILE A 121 -17.41 5.60 10.45
C ILE A 121 -16.87 4.58 9.45
N PHE A 122 -17.72 3.70 8.94
CA PHE A 122 -17.35 2.70 7.92
C PHE A 122 -18.23 2.87 6.69
N GLU A 123 -17.63 3.36 5.62
CA GLU A 123 -18.26 3.56 4.31
C GLU A 123 -17.75 2.57 3.25
N GLY A 124 -17.01 1.56 3.67
CA GLY A 124 -16.42 0.56 2.78
C GLY A 124 -14.89 0.71 2.64
N ASN A 125 -14.33 -0.08 1.72
CA ASN A 125 -12.91 -0.04 1.42
C ASN A 125 -12.70 0.52 0.00
N PRO A 126 -11.91 1.59 -0.17
CA PRO A 126 -11.72 2.24 -1.47
C PRO A 126 -11.08 1.34 -2.53
N LEU A 127 -10.43 0.25 -2.13
CA LEU A 127 -9.92 -0.75 -3.08
C LEU A 127 -11.05 -1.50 -3.78
N VAL A 128 -12.18 -1.75 -3.11
CA VAL A 128 -13.34 -2.40 -3.71
C VAL A 128 -13.85 -1.55 -4.87
N ASP A 129 -14.07 -0.25 -4.64
CA ASP A 129 -14.55 0.67 -5.67
C ASP A 129 -13.53 0.79 -6.82
N ALA A 130 -12.23 0.85 -6.50
CA ALA A 130 -11.17 0.94 -7.50
C ALA A 130 -11.09 -0.30 -8.40
N ILE A 131 -11.33 -1.49 -7.83
CA ILE A 131 -11.35 -2.76 -8.58
C ILE A 131 -12.61 -2.88 -9.40
N GLU A 132 -13.79 -2.59 -8.83
CA GLU A 132 -15.05 -2.65 -9.54
C GLU A 132 -15.08 -1.68 -10.75
N ALA A 133 -14.58 -0.47 -10.57
CA ALA A 133 -14.47 0.51 -11.66
C ALA A 133 -13.59 0.03 -12.84
N ARG A 134 -12.64 -0.88 -12.57
CA ARG A 134 -11.75 -1.44 -13.59
C ARG A 134 -12.21 -2.79 -14.13
N ARG A 135 -13.05 -3.53 -13.41
CA ARG A 135 -13.44 -4.90 -13.73
C ARG A 135 -13.93 -5.07 -15.18
N ALA A 136 -14.77 -4.16 -15.65
CA ALA A 136 -15.29 -4.19 -17.02
C ALA A 136 -14.24 -3.93 -18.12
N SER A 137 -13.11 -3.30 -17.77
CA SER A 137 -12.03 -2.97 -18.70
C SER A 137 -10.85 -3.93 -18.66
N LEU A 138 -10.89 -4.94 -17.78
CA LEU A 138 -9.83 -5.94 -17.70
C LEU A 138 -9.88 -6.86 -18.94
N PRO A 139 -8.72 -7.16 -19.55
CA PRO A 139 -8.66 -8.07 -20.68
C PRO A 139 -9.04 -9.50 -20.27
N SER A 140 -9.56 -10.29 -21.20
CA SER A 140 -9.65 -11.73 -20.99
C SER A 140 -8.24 -12.34 -20.88
N PRO A 141 -8.09 -13.52 -20.24
CA PRO A 141 -6.80 -14.21 -20.17
C PRO A 141 -6.15 -14.43 -21.55
N ASP A 142 -6.94 -14.78 -22.57
CA ASP A 142 -6.45 -15.01 -23.94
C ASP A 142 -5.99 -13.70 -24.60
N GLU A 143 -6.70 -12.60 -24.35
CA GLU A 143 -6.30 -11.29 -24.84
C GLU A 143 -4.99 -10.84 -24.19
N PHE A 144 -4.84 -11.06 -22.88
CA PHE A 144 -3.61 -10.77 -22.14
C PHE A 144 -2.44 -11.60 -22.69
N ARG A 145 -2.64 -12.93 -22.92
CA ARG A 145 -1.63 -13.80 -23.52
C ARG A 145 -1.17 -13.27 -24.88
N ARG A 146 -2.09 -12.93 -25.77
CA ARG A 146 -1.76 -12.40 -27.10
C ARG A 146 -0.98 -11.08 -27.02
N ARG A 147 -1.40 -10.16 -26.15
CA ARG A 147 -0.72 -8.85 -25.99
C ARG A 147 0.73 -8.99 -25.50
N HIS A 148 1.01 -10.00 -24.70
CA HIS A 148 2.31 -10.19 -24.07
C HIS A 148 3.14 -11.32 -24.67
N ALA A 149 2.70 -11.91 -25.80
CA ALA A 149 3.35 -13.05 -26.47
C ALA A 149 3.62 -14.19 -25.49
N LEU A 150 2.60 -14.56 -24.71
CA LEU A 150 2.59 -15.69 -23.78
C LEU A 150 1.99 -16.92 -24.46
N ASP A 151 2.39 -18.12 -24.01
CA ASP A 151 1.85 -19.38 -24.49
C ASP A 151 0.62 -19.84 -23.70
N GLU A 152 0.15 -21.07 -23.93
CA GLU A 152 -1.08 -21.61 -23.31
C GLU A 152 -0.88 -22.10 -21.86
N ARG A 153 0.33 -22.09 -21.33
CA ARG A 153 0.58 -22.52 -19.95
C ARG A 153 -0.15 -21.61 -18.96
N PRO A 154 -0.58 -22.16 -17.81
CA PRO A 154 -1.16 -21.37 -16.74
C PRO A 154 -0.23 -20.22 -16.30
N ILE A 155 -0.81 -19.04 -16.05
CA ILE A 155 -0.06 -17.85 -15.64
C ILE A 155 0.00 -17.79 -14.12
N VAL A 156 1.20 -17.61 -13.57
CA VAL A 156 1.40 -17.24 -12.17
C VAL A 156 1.86 -15.79 -12.12
N ALA A 157 1.06 -14.93 -11.49
CA ALA A 157 1.38 -13.52 -11.30
C ALA A 157 2.41 -13.34 -10.18
N LEU A 158 3.42 -12.51 -10.42
CA LEU A 158 4.45 -12.16 -9.45
C LEU A 158 4.35 -10.68 -9.06
N LEU A 159 3.94 -10.42 -7.85
CA LEU A 159 3.90 -9.07 -7.29
C LEU A 159 5.07 -8.90 -6.30
N ALA A 160 6.24 -8.59 -6.84
CA ALA A 160 7.49 -8.57 -6.08
C ALA A 160 7.64 -7.36 -5.15
N GLY A 161 6.67 -6.44 -5.18
CA GLY A 161 6.63 -5.23 -4.38
C GLY A 161 6.76 -3.96 -5.21
N SER A 162 6.57 -2.82 -4.58
CA SER A 162 6.61 -1.48 -5.19
C SER A 162 7.85 -0.67 -4.83
N ARG A 163 8.78 -1.24 -4.06
CA ARG A 163 10.01 -0.59 -3.59
C ARG A 163 11.23 -1.36 -4.05
N ARG A 164 12.32 -0.63 -4.31
CA ARG A 164 13.62 -1.23 -4.69
C ARG A 164 14.08 -2.32 -3.71
N SER A 165 13.91 -2.12 -2.41
CA SER A 165 14.28 -3.08 -1.37
C SER A 165 13.44 -4.36 -1.41
N GLU A 166 12.15 -4.24 -1.73
CA GLU A 166 11.23 -5.38 -1.87
C GLU A 166 11.58 -6.21 -3.10
N ILE A 167 11.78 -5.57 -4.25
CA ILE A 167 12.21 -6.25 -5.48
C ILE A 167 13.51 -7.02 -5.25
N LYS A 168 14.51 -6.36 -4.67
CA LYS A 168 15.81 -6.98 -4.34
C LYS A 168 15.68 -8.18 -3.41
N ALA A 169 14.73 -8.15 -2.48
CA ALA A 169 14.52 -9.22 -1.51
C ALA A 169 13.72 -10.39 -2.08
N ASN A 170 12.66 -10.12 -2.84
CA ASN A 170 11.64 -11.12 -3.20
C ASN A 170 11.80 -11.67 -4.63
N LEU A 171 12.17 -10.83 -5.60
CA LEU A 171 12.24 -11.25 -7.00
C LEU A 171 13.24 -12.38 -7.27
N PRO A 172 14.43 -12.48 -6.61
CA PRO A 172 15.30 -13.63 -6.75
C PRO A 172 14.64 -14.96 -6.35
N LEU A 173 13.84 -14.95 -5.27
CA LEU A 173 13.08 -16.13 -4.82
C LEU A 173 11.99 -16.52 -5.81
N MET A 174 11.32 -15.52 -6.39
CA MET A 174 10.31 -15.74 -7.43
C MET A 174 10.94 -16.28 -8.72
N ALA A 175 12.17 -15.84 -9.06
CA ALA A 175 12.93 -16.38 -10.18
C ALA A 175 13.37 -17.83 -9.95
N ASP A 176 13.74 -18.19 -8.73
CA ASP A 176 14.03 -19.58 -8.39
C ASP A 176 12.77 -20.46 -8.44
N LEU A 177 11.63 -19.90 -8.04
CA LEU A 177 10.34 -20.59 -8.12
C LEU A 177 9.98 -20.90 -9.58
N SER A 178 10.11 -19.94 -10.50
CA SER A 178 9.75 -20.14 -11.90
C SER A 178 10.56 -21.27 -12.57
N ARG A 179 11.79 -21.52 -12.16
CA ARG A 179 12.62 -22.63 -12.66
C ARG A 179 12.15 -24.00 -12.17
N LYS A 180 11.43 -24.05 -11.04
CA LYS A 180 10.93 -25.31 -10.44
C LYS A 180 9.59 -25.74 -10.99
N PHE A 181 8.86 -24.84 -11.64
CA PHE A 181 7.52 -25.09 -12.19
C PHE A 181 7.48 -24.71 -13.67
N PRO A 182 8.21 -25.45 -14.54
CA PRO A 182 8.30 -25.15 -15.99
C PRO A 182 6.95 -25.33 -16.71
N GLU A 183 6.00 -26.05 -16.13
CA GLU A 183 4.64 -26.20 -16.63
C GLU A 183 3.79 -24.93 -16.50
N HIS A 184 4.25 -23.94 -15.76
CA HIS A 184 3.64 -22.62 -15.63
C HIS A 184 4.50 -21.55 -16.34
N GLN A 185 3.85 -20.45 -16.69
CA GLN A 185 4.55 -19.24 -17.10
C GLN A 185 4.37 -18.15 -16.06
N PHE A 186 5.44 -17.45 -15.79
CA PHE A 186 5.49 -16.45 -14.73
C PHE A 186 5.53 -15.04 -15.31
N VAL A 187 4.69 -14.16 -14.79
CA VAL A 187 4.59 -12.76 -15.22
C VAL A 187 4.77 -11.85 -14.03
N VAL A 188 5.82 -11.01 -14.04
CA VAL A 188 6.01 -10.00 -13.01
C VAL A 188 5.35 -8.70 -13.42
N ALA A 189 4.46 -8.19 -12.55
CA ALA A 189 3.88 -6.86 -12.68
C ALA A 189 4.83 -5.85 -12.01
N GLY A 190 5.58 -5.13 -12.84
CA GLY A 190 6.47 -4.06 -12.42
C GLY A 190 5.76 -2.71 -12.35
N VAL A 191 6.40 -1.73 -11.71
CA VAL A 191 5.90 -0.38 -11.51
C VAL A 191 6.76 0.63 -12.29
N ALA A 192 6.14 1.63 -12.94
CA ALA A 192 6.83 2.56 -13.84
C ALA A 192 7.87 3.45 -13.15
N TRP A 193 7.74 3.67 -11.84
CA TRP A 193 8.72 4.50 -11.09
C TRP A 193 9.99 3.77 -10.68
N LEU A 194 10.10 2.45 -10.95
CA LEU A 194 11.31 1.67 -10.80
C LEU A 194 11.88 1.30 -12.16
N ASP A 195 13.19 1.39 -12.28
CA ASP A 195 13.88 1.05 -13.51
C ASP A 195 13.66 -0.44 -13.86
N ARG A 196 13.30 -0.70 -15.10
CA ARG A 196 13.16 -2.04 -15.67
C ARG A 196 14.44 -2.87 -15.52
N ALA A 197 15.60 -2.26 -15.64
CA ALA A 197 16.89 -2.92 -15.45
C ALA A 197 17.03 -3.55 -14.06
N LEU A 198 16.38 -2.98 -13.03
CA LEU A 198 16.35 -3.58 -11.69
C LEU A 198 15.64 -4.95 -11.70
N TYR A 199 14.55 -5.08 -12.45
CA TYR A 199 13.82 -6.34 -12.57
C TYR A 199 14.63 -7.34 -13.40
N GLU A 200 15.17 -6.92 -14.54
CA GLU A 200 15.94 -7.75 -15.46
C GLU A 200 17.17 -8.37 -14.79
N GLN A 201 17.84 -7.62 -13.89
CA GLN A 201 18.96 -8.11 -13.10
C GLN A 201 18.62 -9.40 -12.32
N TYR A 202 17.40 -9.50 -11.78
CA TYR A 202 16.99 -10.63 -10.94
C TYR A 202 16.19 -11.70 -11.71
N MET A 203 15.71 -11.38 -12.91
CA MET A 203 14.97 -12.31 -13.76
C MET A 203 15.84 -13.04 -14.78
N ALA A 204 17.11 -12.69 -14.90
CA ALA A 204 18.00 -13.27 -15.91
C ALA A 204 17.96 -14.81 -15.89
N GLY A 205 17.70 -15.40 -17.06
CA GLY A 205 17.63 -16.86 -17.23
C GLY A 205 16.46 -17.56 -16.53
N SER A 206 15.44 -16.82 -16.05
CA SER A 206 14.28 -17.39 -15.36
C SER A 206 13.07 -17.64 -16.28
N GLY A 207 13.05 -17.05 -17.47
CA GLY A 207 11.89 -17.12 -18.36
C GLY A 207 10.70 -16.24 -17.93
N ILE A 208 10.84 -15.46 -16.86
CA ILE A 208 9.78 -14.57 -16.37
C ILE A 208 9.53 -13.44 -17.38
N ARG A 209 8.26 -13.20 -17.69
CA ARG A 209 7.83 -12.05 -18.50
C ARG A 209 7.63 -10.83 -17.63
N TYR A 210 8.15 -9.67 -18.05
CA TYR A 210 7.93 -8.39 -17.39
C TYR A 210 6.80 -7.60 -18.05
N VAL A 211 5.86 -7.09 -17.26
CA VAL A 211 4.81 -6.13 -17.66
C VAL A 211 4.84 -4.93 -16.72
N CYS A 212 4.67 -3.73 -17.26
CA CYS A 212 4.74 -2.50 -16.48
C CYS A 212 3.34 -1.91 -16.26
N ASP A 213 3.04 -1.52 -14.99
CA ASP A 213 1.79 -0.89 -14.56
C ASP A 213 0.50 -1.62 -14.98
N GLN A 214 0.56 -2.95 -15.10
CA GLN A 214 -0.58 -3.81 -15.45
C GLN A 214 -0.86 -4.85 -14.37
N THR A 215 -0.90 -4.42 -13.11
CA THR A 215 -1.09 -5.32 -11.96
C THR A 215 -2.44 -6.02 -12.03
N TYR A 216 -3.52 -5.29 -12.27
CA TYR A 216 -4.87 -5.88 -12.31
C TYR A 216 -5.10 -6.76 -13.54
N GLU A 217 -4.56 -6.35 -14.69
CA GLU A 217 -4.59 -7.11 -15.93
C GLU A 217 -3.83 -8.44 -15.79
N THR A 218 -2.64 -8.38 -15.14
CA THR A 218 -1.83 -9.57 -14.86
C THR A 218 -2.54 -10.52 -13.89
N LEU A 219 -3.12 -9.98 -12.82
CA LEU A 219 -3.89 -10.78 -11.86
C LEU A 219 -5.13 -11.40 -12.49
N ALA A 220 -5.89 -10.62 -13.28
CA ALA A 220 -7.11 -11.12 -13.94
C ALA A 220 -6.83 -12.27 -14.94
N ALA A 221 -5.61 -12.32 -15.50
CA ALA A 221 -5.19 -13.38 -16.40
C ALA A 221 -4.51 -14.57 -15.68
N ALA A 222 -4.22 -14.45 -14.39
CA ALA A 222 -3.47 -15.44 -13.63
C ALA A 222 -4.37 -16.50 -12.98
N GLU A 223 -3.87 -17.74 -12.89
CA GLU A 223 -4.46 -18.81 -12.11
C GLU A 223 -4.12 -18.71 -10.63
N ALA A 224 -2.91 -18.20 -10.33
CA ALA A 224 -2.44 -17.99 -8.96
C ALA A 224 -1.46 -16.81 -8.92
N ALA A 225 -1.16 -16.34 -7.73
CA ALA A 225 -0.22 -15.25 -7.53
C ALA A 225 0.77 -15.51 -6.39
N VAL A 226 2.00 -14.99 -6.53
CA VAL A 226 2.97 -14.86 -5.44
C VAL A 226 3.12 -13.38 -5.13
N VAL A 227 2.69 -12.97 -3.95
CA VAL A 227 2.48 -11.56 -3.63
C VAL A 227 3.32 -11.15 -2.43
N THR A 228 4.07 -10.08 -2.57
CA THR A 228 4.73 -9.44 -1.43
C THR A 228 3.69 -8.84 -0.49
N SER A 229 3.79 -9.16 0.81
CA SER A 229 2.87 -8.64 1.82
C SER A 229 2.72 -7.12 1.76
N GLY A 230 1.48 -6.66 1.67
CA GLY A 230 1.12 -5.25 1.53
C GLY A 230 -0.30 -5.09 0.99
N THR A 231 -0.63 -3.93 0.44
CA THR A 231 -1.94 -3.65 -0.16
C THR A 231 -2.27 -4.62 -1.31
N ALA A 232 -1.26 -5.07 -2.04
CA ALA A 232 -1.40 -5.98 -3.17
C ALA A 232 -2.04 -7.33 -2.79
N THR A 233 -1.89 -7.80 -1.55
CA THR A 233 -2.56 -9.02 -1.08
C THR A 233 -4.07 -8.85 -1.04
N LEU A 234 -4.54 -7.71 -0.55
CA LEU A 234 -5.97 -7.43 -0.54
C LEU A 234 -6.52 -7.23 -1.97
N GLU A 235 -5.77 -6.60 -2.85
CA GLU A 235 -6.13 -6.44 -4.27
C GLU A 235 -6.26 -7.80 -4.96
N THR A 236 -5.31 -8.71 -4.74
CA THR A 236 -5.32 -10.07 -5.28
C THR A 236 -6.52 -10.86 -4.76
N ALA A 237 -6.79 -10.82 -3.46
CA ALA A 237 -7.93 -11.49 -2.83
C ALA A 237 -9.27 -10.95 -3.35
N LEU A 238 -9.42 -9.63 -3.52
CA LEU A 238 -10.64 -9.00 -4.05
C LEU A 238 -10.89 -9.35 -5.53
N LEU A 239 -9.83 -9.63 -6.29
CA LEU A 239 -9.96 -10.16 -7.66
C LEU A 239 -10.28 -11.66 -7.68
N GLY A 240 -10.26 -12.35 -6.52
CA GLY A 240 -10.56 -13.76 -6.39
C GLY A 240 -9.44 -14.70 -6.82
N ILE A 241 -8.19 -14.20 -6.88
CA ILE A 241 -7.03 -14.99 -7.30
C ILE A 241 -6.39 -15.66 -6.09
N PRO A 242 -6.20 -17.00 -6.11
CA PRO A 242 -5.44 -17.70 -5.09
C PRO A 242 -4.03 -17.16 -4.96
N GLU A 243 -3.58 -16.91 -3.73
CA GLU A 243 -2.27 -16.29 -3.54
C GLU A 243 -1.43 -16.94 -2.46
N VAL A 244 -0.10 -16.89 -2.66
CA VAL A 244 0.90 -17.14 -1.64
C VAL A 244 1.54 -15.82 -1.26
N VAL A 245 1.36 -15.43 0.00
CA VAL A 245 1.94 -14.18 0.51
C VAL A 245 3.37 -14.41 0.98
N VAL A 246 4.30 -13.63 0.44
CA VAL A 246 5.71 -13.67 0.81
C VAL A 246 6.10 -12.41 1.57
N TYR A 247 6.87 -12.58 2.62
CA TYR A 247 7.42 -11.48 3.40
C TYR A 247 8.87 -11.78 3.79
N ARG A 248 9.80 -10.99 3.29
CA ARG A 248 11.20 -11.10 3.64
C ARG A 248 11.67 -9.86 4.40
N THR A 249 12.21 -10.10 5.57
CA THR A 249 12.76 -9.03 6.42
C THR A 249 14.06 -9.50 7.07
N LEU A 250 14.75 -8.58 7.75
CA LEU A 250 15.98 -8.92 8.45
C LEU A 250 15.69 -9.91 9.60
N TRP A 251 16.53 -10.90 9.78
CA TRP A 251 16.34 -12.00 10.72
C TRP A 251 16.04 -11.54 12.18
N PHE A 252 16.66 -10.44 12.61
CA PHE A 252 16.42 -9.89 13.95
C PHE A 252 15.00 -9.31 14.07
N GLN A 253 14.40 -8.78 13.00
CA GLN A 253 13.02 -8.30 13.01
C GLN A 253 12.04 -9.48 13.13
N VAL A 254 12.35 -10.62 12.50
CA VAL A 254 11.57 -11.85 12.67
C VAL A 254 11.61 -12.31 14.14
N ARG A 255 12.78 -12.26 14.77
CA ARG A 255 12.95 -12.66 16.17
C ARG A 255 12.26 -11.72 17.15
N LEU A 256 12.16 -10.43 16.84
CA LEU A 256 11.45 -9.44 17.67
C LEU A 256 9.94 -9.41 17.42
N ARG A 257 9.47 -10.05 16.35
CA ARG A 257 8.06 -10.05 15.93
C ARG A 257 7.09 -10.44 17.05
N PRO A 258 7.27 -11.52 17.83
CA PRO A 258 6.31 -11.89 18.88
C PRO A 258 6.09 -10.82 19.95
N TYR A 259 7.08 -9.94 20.12
CA TYR A 259 7.04 -8.86 21.12
C TYR A 259 6.44 -7.55 20.57
N VAL A 260 6.33 -7.42 19.25
CA VAL A 260 5.94 -6.16 18.57
C VAL A 260 4.60 -6.28 17.86
N LEU A 261 4.31 -7.44 17.25
CA LEU A 261 3.09 -7.66 16.47
C LEU A 261 2.10 -8.52 17.24
N LYS A 262 0.86 -8.06 17.30
CA LYS A 262 -0.26 -8.76 17.96
C LYS A 262 -1.07 -9.65 17.01
N VAL A 263 -0.78 -9.60 15.70
CA VAL A 263 -1.53 -10.29 14.65
C VAL A 263 -0.61 -11.03 13.69
N PRO A 264 -1.10 -12.05 12.96
CA PRO A 264 -0.35 -12.71 11.89
C PRO A 264 0.10 -11.73 10.81
N LEU A 265 1.27 -11.99 10.18
CA LEU A 265 1.82 -11.14 9.11
C LEU A 265 0.91 -11.02 7.88
N SER A 266 0.11 -12.04 7.61
CA SER A 266 -0.87 -12.06 6.52
C SER A 266 -1.97 -11.01 6.64
N LEU A 267 -2.14 -10.39 7.82
CA LEU A 267 -3.15 -9.37 8.06
C LEU A 267 -2.57 -7.94 8.11
N ILE A 268 -1.29 -7.76 7.90
CA ILE A 268 -0.59 -6.47 7.93
C ILE A 268 -0.24 -6.02 6.53
#